data_8b8564f23d7578c14f8a81d7fb42e522
#
_entry.id   8b8564f23d7578c14f8a81d7fb42e522
#
_cell.length_a   1.000
_cell.length_b   1.000
_cell.length_c   1.000
_cell.angle_alpha   90.00
_cell.angle_beta   90.00
_cell.angle_gamma   90.00
#
_symmetry.space_group_name_H-M   'P 1'
#
loop_
_entity.id
_entity.type
_entity.pdbx_description
1 polymer ?
#
loop_
_entity_poly.entity_id
_entity_poly.type
_entity_poly.pdbx_seq_one_letter_code
_entity_poly.pdbx_strand_id
1 'polypeptide(L)'
;MRLLLSLLACLAGCTVDVATAQPPATCDVADDDTCLGIGPATAATTTGAALTSVQGTPLSTCSTQPVTGFFRDGLCRTGPRDRGVHVVCSEVDTAFLAYTADRGNDLSTPRPDLGFSGLQPGDRWCLCAARWEEAREAGFAPPVVLDATHPAALRSTTMAALEAHAVRTAP
;
A
#
# COMPACT_ATOMS: atom_id res chain seq x y z
N MET A 1 -29.52 20.13 66.84
CA MET A 1 -30.45 19.69 65.76
C MET A 1 -29.59 19.51 64.49
N ARG A 2 -29.19 18.29 64.19
CA ARG A 2 -28.23 17.93 63.15
C ARG A 2 -28.98 17.54 61.88
N LEU A 3 -28.80 18.25 60.78
CA LEU A 3 -29.25 17.83 59.45
C LEU A 3 -28.09 17.13 58.74
N LEU A 4 -28.25 15.85 58.49
CA LEU A 4 -27.41 15.05 57.61
C LEU A 4 -27.90 15.25 56.18
N LEU A 5 -27.08 15.85 55.33
CA LEU A 5 -27.27 15.85 53.87
C LEU A 5 -26.53 14.64 53.30
N SER A 6 -27.30 13.67 52.79
CA SER A 6 -26.80 12.55 51.99
C SER A 6 -26.44 13.07 50.57
N LEU A 7 -25.15 13.05 50.20
CA LEU A 7 -24.72 13.15 48.83
C LEU A 7 -24.80 11.77 48.17
N LEU A 8 -25.77 11.59 47.26
CA LEU A 8 -25.80 10.46 46.32
C LEU A 8 -24.90 10.79 45.16
N ALA A 9 -23.74 10.16 45.11
CA ALA A 9 -22.85 10.25 43.95
C ALA A 9 -23.38 9.33 42.83
N CYS A 10 -23.83 9.94 41.72
CA CYS A 10 -24.18 9.26 40.51
C CYS A 10 -22.90 8.86 39.78
N LEU A 11 -22.46 7.61 39.96
CA LEU A 11 -21.40 7.00 39.14
C LEU A 11 -22.04 6.53 37.83
N ALA A 12 -22.15 7.44 36.85
CA ALA A 12 -22.39 7.06 35.47
C ALA A 12 -21.07 6.55 34.89
N GLY A 13 -20.96 5.21 34.80
CA GLY A 13 -19.85 4.57 34.10
C GLY A 13 -19.89 4.90 32.63
N CYS A 14 -19.00 5.78 32.17
CA CYS A 14 -18.66 5.86 30.74
C CYS A 14 -17.84 4.62 30.39
N THR A 15 -18.50 3.59 29.85
CA THR A 15 -17.80 2.55 29.12
C THR A 15 -17.34 3.15 27.80
N VAL A 16 -16.07 3.49 27.70
CA VAL A 16 -15.42 3.76 26.42
C VAL A 16 -15.35 2.42 25.68
N ASP A 17 -16.21 2.22 24.68
CA ASP A 17 -16.02 1.19 23.70
C ASP A 17 -14.70 1.48 23.00
N VAL A 18 -13.65 0.75 23.41
CA VAL A 18 -12.43 0.67 22.64
C VAL A 18 -12.78 -0.11 21.39
N ALA A 19 -13.17 0.60 20.34
CA ALA A 19 -13.21 0.01 19.02
C ALA A 19 -11.83 -0.60 18.77
N THR A 20 -11.77 -1.93 18.79
CA THR A 20 -10.60 -2.70 18.37
C THR A 20 -10.34 -2.33 16.91
N ALA A 21 -9.44 -1.37 16.70
CA ALA A 21 -8.89 -1.11 15.39
C ALA A 21 -8.31 -2.44 14.92
N GLN A 22 -8.91 -3.02 13.87
CA GLN A 22 -8.33 -4.16 13.19
C GLN A 22 -6.91 -3.76 12.78
N PRO A 23 -5.88 -4.56 13.12
CA PRO A 23 -4.55 -4.28 12.63
C PRO A 23 -4.60 -4.25 11.10
N PRO A 24 -3.84 -3.36 10.44
CA PRO A 24 -3.75 -3.34 8.99
C PRO A 24 -3.43 -4.74 8.50
N ALA A 25 -4.04 -5.12 7.36
CA ALA A 25 -3.86 -6.44 6.78
C ALA A 25 -2.37 -6.76 6.70
N THR A 26 -1.90 -7.57 7.63
CA THR A 26 -0.54 -8.09 7.62
C THR A 26 -0.42 -8.98 6.40
N CYS A 27 0.56 -8.71 5.53
CA CYS A 27 1.01 -9.74 4.61
C CYS A 27 1.46 -10.92 5.48
N ASP A 28 0.65 -11.99 5.51
CA ASP A 28 1.05 -13.18 6.22
C ASP A 28 2.33 -13.70 5.57
N VAL A 29 3.38 -13.89 6.38
CA VAL A 29 4.68 -14.44 5.94
C VAL A 29 4.57 -15.84 5.30
N ALA A 30 3.39 -16.49 5.38
CA ALA A 30 3.11 -17.75 4.73
C ALA A 30 2.84 -17.61 3.22
N ASP A 31 2.47 -16.40 2.72
CA ASP A 31 2.22 -16.09 1.31
C ASP A 31 3.22 -15.03 0.82
N ASP A 32 4.51 -15.37 0.85
CA ASP A 32 5.63 -14.52 0.44
C ASP A 32 5.47 -13.93 -0.97
N ASP A 33 4.86 -14.69 -1.88
CA ASP A 33 4.54 -14.27 -3.25
C ASP A 33 3.55 -13.09 -3.29
N THR A 34 2.64 -12.99 -2.31
CA THR A 34 1.62 -11.93 -2.24
C THR A 34 2.23 -10.59 -1.85
N CYS A 35 3.28 -10.60 -1.02
CA CYS A 35 3.94 -9.38 -0.57
C CYS A 35 4.86 -8.77 -1.65
N LEU A 36 5.42 -9.59 -2.51
CA LEU A 36 6.27 -9.15 -3.63
C LEU A 36 5.49 -8.56 -4.82
N GLY A 37 4.16 -8.67 -4.83
CA GLY A 37 3.35 -8.25 -5.97
C GLY A 37 3.53 -9.15 -7.19
N ILE A 38 3.90 -10.41 -6.98
CA ILE A 38 4.16 -11.40 -8.03
C ILE A 38 2.95 -12.32 -8.13
N GLY A 39 2.07 -12.02 -9.07
CA GLY A 39 0.93 -12.88 -9.41
C GLY A 39 1.24 -13.78 -10.61
N PRO A 40 0.44 -14.84 -10.84
CA PRO A 40 0.59 -15.65 -12.03
C PRO A 40 0.35 -14.82 -13.29
N ALA A 41 1.22 -15.00 -14.29
CA ALA A 41 1.26 -14.26 -15.56
C ALA A 41 0.04 -14.49 -16.50
N THR A 42 -1.09 -14.93 -15.98
CA THR A 42 -2.32 -15.07 -16.78
C THR A 42 -2.99 -13.72 -16.93
N ALA A 43 -2.88 -13.15 -18.13
CA ALA A 43 -3.61 -11.97 -18.54
C ALA A 43 -5.12 -12.16 -18.26
N ALA A 44 -5.64 -11.50 -17.25
CA ALA A 44 -7.08 -11.35 -17.10
C ALA A 44 -7.53 -10.37 -18.19
N THR A 45 -8.20 -10.88 -19.22
CA THR A 45 -8.90 -10.06 -20.20
C THR A 45 -10.01 -9.33 -19.47
N THR A 46 -9.74 -8.10 -19.04
CA THR A 46 -10.75 -7.23 -18.47
C THR A 46 -11.52 -6.62 -19.62
N THR A 47 -12.69 -7.16 -19.89
CA THR A 47 -13.62 -6.64 -20.89
C THR A 47 -14.08 -5.24 -20.48
N GLY A 48 -13.63 -4.19 -21.17
CA GLY A 48 -14.42 -3.01 -21.48
C GLY A 48 -14.35 -1.78 -20.59
N ALA A 49 -13.76 -1.78 -19.38
CA ALA A 49 -13.56 -0.55 -18.65
C ALA A 49 -12.10 -0.06 -18.84
N ALA A 50 -11.93 1.16 -19.33
CA ALA A 50 -10.60 1.76 -19.43
C ALA A 50 -9.98 1.83 -18.03
N LEU A 51 -8.75 1.31 -17.89
CA LEU A 51 -7.99 1.44 -16.65
C LEU A 51 -7.62 2.91 -16.44
N THR A 52 -7.96 3.45 -15.29
CA THR A 52 -7.68 4.85 -14.94
C THR A 52 -6.72 4.94 -13.77
N SER A 53 -5.99 6.05 -13.71
CA SER A 53 -5.16 6.42 -12.56
C SER A 53 -6.00 7.09 -11.46
N VAL A 54 -5.39 7.35 -10.30
CA VAL A 54 -6.00 8.17 -9.22
C VAL A 54 -6.34 9.59 -9.66
N GLN A 55 -5.76 10.05 -10.76
CA GLN A 55 -6.03 11.37 -11.36
C GLN A 55 -7.19 11.34 -12.37
N GLY A 56 -7.79 10.17 -12.63
CA GLY A 56 -8.84 9.98 -13.62
C GLY A 56 -8.37 9.94 -15.08
N THR A 57 -7.06 9.99 -15.33
CA THR A 57 -6.44 9.82 -16.65
C THR A 57 -6.26 8.33 -16.97
N PRO A 58 -6.00 7.91 -18.22
CA PRO A 58 -5.60 6.54 -18.52
C PRO A 58 -4.40 6.12 -17.66
N LEU A 59 -4.45 4.89 -17.13
CA LEU A 59 -3.39 4.37 -16.25
C LEU A 59 -2.10 4.19 -17.04
N SER A 60 -1.06 4.91 -16.65
CA SER A 60 0.28 4.85 -17.26
C SER A 60 1.04 3.61 -16.79
N THR A 61 2.04 3.19 -17.58
CA THR A 61 2.99 2.14 -17.19
C THR A 61 3.85 2.62 -16.02
N CYS A 62 3.92 1.81 -14.97
CA CYS A 62 4.79 2.07 -13.82
C CYS A 62 6.25 1.72 -14.14
N SER A 63 6.53 0.46 -14.51
CA SER A 63 7.86 0.01 -14.95
C SER A 63 7.80 -1.27 -15.76
N THR A 64 8.69 -1.36 -16.76
CA THR A 64 8.99 -2.59 -17.50
C THR A 64 10.39 -3.13 -17.21
N GLN A 65 11.20 -2.39 -16.43
CA GLN A 65 12.55 -2.79 -15.99
C GLN A 65 12.83 -2.18 -14.59
N PRO A 66 12.68 -3.00 -13.55
CA PRO A 66 12.11 -4.36 -13.52
C PRO A 66 10.64 -4.37 -13.90
N VAL A 67 10.17 -5.47 -14.52
CA VAL A 67 8.75 -5.65 -14.84
C VAL A 67 7.96 -5.75 -13.55
N THR A 68 7.02 -4.84 -13.35
CA THR A 68 6.20 -4.74 -12.14
C THR A 68 4.73 -5.06 -12.37
N GLY A 69 3.94 -4.95 -11.29
CA GLY A 69 2.50 -5.19 -11.26
C GLY A 69 2.15 -6.65 -10.98
N PHE A 70 1.01 -6.84 -10.33
CA PHE A 70 0.51 -8.18 -9.99
C PHE A 70 0.38 -9.10 -11.22
N PHE A 71 0.05 -8.53 -12.37
CA PHE A 71 -0.08 -9.28 -13.63
C PHE A 71 1.20 -9.30 -14.47
N ARG A 72 2.30 -8.71 -13.99
CA ARG A 72 3.58 -8.65 -14.71
C ARG A 72 3.48 -8.02 -16.10
N ASP A 73 2.68 -6.98 -16.23
CA ASP A 73 2.48 -6.24 -17.47
C ASP A 73 2.96 -4.77 -17.39
N GLY A 74 3.62 -4.42 -16.28
CA GLY A 74 4.13 -3.08 -16.02
C GLY A 74 3.11 -2.10 -15.47
N LEU A 75 1.84 -2.51 -15.29
CA LEU A 75 0.75 -1.68 -14.80
C LEU A 75 0.41 -2.01 -13.35
N CYS A 76 0.21 -0.99 -12.52
CA CYS A 76 -0.26 -1.14 -11.15
C CYS A 76 -1.79 -1.33 -11.12
N ARG A 77 -2.26 -2.42 -11.71
CA ARG A 77 -3.66 -2.82 -11.72
C ARG A 77 -3.92 -4.02 -10.82
N THR A 78 -5.12 -4.13 -10.30
CA THR A 78 -5.50 -5.18 -9.35
C THR A 78 -6.64 -6.03 -9.87
N GLY A 79 -6.93 -7.14 -9.17
CA GLY A 79 -8.01 -8.07 -9.46
C GLY A 79 -8.36 -8.94 -8.25
N PRO A 80 -9.35 -9.83 -8.36
CA PRO A 80 -9.87 -10.59 -7.21
C PRO A 80 -8.84 -11.48 -6.49
N ARG A 81 -7.73 -11.82 -7.15
CA ARG A 81 -6.65 -12.65 -6.58
C ARG A 81 -5.54 -11.82 -5.96
N ASP A 82 -5.48 -10.52 -6.23
CA ASP A 82 -4.50 -9.60 -5.67
C ASP A 82 -4.91 -9.17 -4.26
N ARG A 83 -4.60 -9.99 -3.26
CA ARG A 83 -4.92 -9.72 -1.86
C ARG A 83 -4.14 -8.52 -1.32
N GLY A 84 -2.94 -8.29 -1.81
CA GLY A 84 -2.09 -7.17 -1.41
C GLY A 84 -2.51 -5.83 -2.01
N VAL A 85 -3.39 -5.83 -3.03
CA VAL A 85 -3.81 -4.62 -3.75
C VAL A 85 -2.60 -3.81 -4.19
N HIS A 86 -1.78 -4.40 -5.10
CA HIS A 86 -0.50 -3.84 -5.57
C HIS A 86 -0.73 -2.75 -6.63
N VAL A 87 -1.11 -1.57 -6.18
CA VAL A 87 -1.66 -0.51 -7.02
C VAL A 87 -0.97 0.85 -6.90
N VAL A 88 -0.04 1.03 -5.94
CA VAL A 88 0.69 2.28 -5.77
C VAL A 88 2.00 2.19 -6.53
N CYS A 89 2.10 2.90 -7.65
CA CYS A 89 3.37 3.03 -8.36
C CYS A 89 4.29 3.98 -7.61
N SER A 90 5.39 3.47 -7.08
CA SER A 90 6.35 4.27 -6.33
C SER A 90 7.76 4.07 -6.85
N GLU A 91 8.55 5.13 -6.79
CA GLU A 91 9.99 5.10 -7.01
C GLU A 91 10.66 4.82 -5.67
N VAL A 92 11.10 3.55 -5.47
CA VAL A 92 11.62 3.10 -4.18
C VAL A 92 12.97 3.73 -3.87
N ASP A 93 13.20 4.04 -2.60
CA ASP A 93 14.46 4.58 -2.11
C ASP A 93 15.08 3.67 -1.05
N THR A 94 16.30 3.97 -0.64
CA THR A 94 17.05 3.19 0.35
C THR A 94 16.33 3.13 1.70
N ALA A 95 15.68 4.23 2.12
CA ALA A 95 15.02 4.31 3.42
C ALA A 95 13.77 3.41 3.44
N PHE A 96 12.96 3.46 2.38
CA PHE A 96 11.80 2.59 2.24
C PHE A 96 12.19 1.12 2.15
N LEU A 97 13.19 0.76 1.33
CA LEU A 97 13.64 -0.63 1.18
C LEU A 97 14.13 -1.22 2.50
N ALA A 98 14.88 -0.46 3.28
CA ALA A 98 15.30 -0.89 4.62
C ALA A 98 14.11 -1.04 5.57
N TYR A 99 13.22 -0.05 5.62
CA TYR A 99 12.05 -0.07 6.47
C TYR A 99 11.14 -1.26 6.17
N THR A 100 10.82 -1.51 4.90
CA THR A 100 9.88 -2.59 4.52
C THR A 100 10.50 -3.97 4.76
N ALA A 101 11.81 -4.13 4.60
CA ALA A 101 12.53 -5.36 4.96
C ALA A 101 12.46 -5.66 6.47
N ASP A 102 12.67 -4.65 7.33
CA ASP A 102 12.53 -4.78 8.78
C ASP A 102 11.09 -5.17 9.21
N ARG A 103 10.11 -4.89 8.37
CA ARG A 103 8.70 -5.27 8.55
C ARG A 103 8.32 -6.59 7.87
N GLY A 104 9.32 -7.39 7.47
CA GLY A 104 9.13 -8.71 6.86
C GLY A 104 8.72 -8.69 5.39
N ASN A 105 8.85 -7.55 4.71
CA ASN A 105 8.62 -7.41 3.28
C ASN A 105 9.92 -6.99 2.59
N ASP A 106 10.84 -7.96 2.42
CA ASP A 106 12.13 -7.72 1.78
C ASP A 106 11.97 -7.65 0.25
N LEU A 107 12.04 -6.46 -0.28
CA LEU A 107 12.00 -6.17 -1.72
C LEU A 107 13.39 -6.06 -2.36
N SER A 108 14.47 -6.18 -1.59
CA SER A 108 15.84 -6.01 -2.07
C SER A 108 16.52 -7.32 -2.41
N THR A 109 16.17 -8.40 -1.72
CA THR A 109 16.79 -9.71 -1.94
C THR A 109 16.24 -10.36 -3.22
N PRO A 110 17.11 -10.78 -4.16
CA PRO A 110 16.67 -11.48 -5.35
C PRO A 110 15.97 -12.82 -5.03
N ARG A 111 14.87 -13.09 -5.71
CA ARG A 111 14.11 -14.34 -5.66
C ARG A 111 14.02 -14.93 -7.06
N PRO A 112 15.06 -15.65 -7.54
CA PRO A 112 15.11 -16.22 -8.88
C PRO A 112 13.99 -17.25 -9.14
N ASP A 113 13.58 -17.96 -8.10
CA ASP A 113 12.44 -18.89 -8.09
C ASP A 113 11.11 -18.22 -8.47
N LEU A 114 10.99 -16.91 -8.21
CA LEU A 114 9.83 -16.07 -8.54
C LEU A 114 10.09 -15.15 -9.75
N GLY A 115 11.25 -15.23 -10.39
CA GLY A 115 11.65 -14.32 -11.45
C GLY A 115 11.81 -12.88 -10.98
N PHE A 116 12.17 -12.70 -9.70
CA PHE A 116 12.36 -11.40 -9.07
C PHE A 116 13.86 -11.13 -8.84
N SER A 117 14.36 -10.02 -9.39
CA SER A 117 15.78 -9.66 -9.34
C SER A 117 16.20 -8.90 -8.08
N GLY A 118 15.26 -8.56 -7.20
CA GLY A 118 15.46 -7.56 -6.15
C GLY A 118 15.38 -6.15 -6.69
N LEU A 119 14.90 -5.20 -5.87
CA LEU A 119 14.83 -3.79 -6.23
C LEU A 119 16.05 -3.03 -5.74
N GLN A 120 16.40 -2.01 -6.51
CA GLN A 120 17.42 -1.04 -6.17
C GLN A 120 16.77 0.35 -5.96
N PRO A 121 17.38 1.24 -5.17
CA PRO A 121 16.94 2.62 -5.08
C PRO A 121 16.84 3.27 -6.48
N GLY A 122 15.69 3.90 -6.77
CA GLY A 122 15.35 4.47 -8.07
C GLY A 122 14.48 3.56 -8.94
N ASP A 123 14.36 2.28 -8.63
CA ASP A 123 13.43 1.39 -9.32
C ASP A 123 11.98 1.80 -9.05
N ARG A 124 11.10 1.60 -10.05
CA ARG A 124 9.66 1.78 -9.88
C ARG A 124 8.96 0.47 -9.70
N TRP A 125 8.10 0.41 -8.68
CA TRP A 125 7.39 -0.81 -8.31
C TRP A 125 5.95 -0.53 -7.92
N CYS A 126 5.06 -1.47 -8.25
CA CYS A 126 3.68 -1.44 -7.80
C CYS A 126 3.61 -1.97 -6.36
N LEU A 127 3.59 -1.08 -5.40
CA LEU A 127 3.53 -1.41 -3.98
C LEU A 127 2.11 -1.80 -3.56
N CYS A 128 2.03 -2.69 -2.58
CA CYS A 128 0.83 -2.94 -1.80
C CYS A 128 0.38 -1.62 -1.15
N ALA A 129 -0.88 -1.22 -1.38
CA ALA A 129 -1.38 0.06 -0.89
C ALA A 129 -1.30 0.22 0.64
N ALA A 130 -1.58 -0.87 1.38
CA ALA A 130 -1.46 -0.86 2.84
C ALA A 130 0.00 -0.76 3.31
N ARG A 131 0.95 -1.37 2.60
CA ARG A 131 2.38 -1.26 2.93
C ARG A 131 2.94 0.12 2.65
N TRP A 132 2.48 0.76 1.58
CA TRP A 132 2.83 2.16 1.30
C TRP A 132 2.31 3.08 2.40
N GLU A 133 1.05 2.90 2.83
CA GLU A 133 0.44 3.70 3.90
C GLU A 133 1.14 3.47 5.25
N GLU A 134 1.46 2.21 5.60
CA GLU A 134 2.25 1.88 6.79
C GLU A 134 3.60 2.62 6.81
N ALA A 135 4.30 2.62 5.67
CA ALA A 135 5.54 3.34 5.53
C ALA A 135 5.35 4.86 5.63
N ARG A 136 4.24 5.40 5.09
CA ARG A 136 3.90 6.82 5.18
C ARG A 136 3.69 7.27 6.63
N GLU A 137 2.93 6.50 7.40
CA GLU A 137 2.68 6.79 8.82
C GLU A 137 3.97 6.76 9.64
N ALA A 138 4.92 5.91 9.24
CA ALA A 138 6.24 5.82 9.86
C ALA A 138 7.27 6.84 9.31
N GLY A 139 6.92 7.63 8.29
CA GLY A 139 7.82 8.62 7.69
C GLY A 139 8.82 8.07 6.68
N PHE A 140 8.57 6.89 6.11
CA PHE A 140 9.44 6.19 5.15
C PHE A 140 8.77 5.91 3.80
N ALA A 141 7.60 6.52 3.51
CA ALA A 141 6.94 6.31 2.22
C ALA A 141 7.78 6.83 1.06
N PRO A 142 7.99 6.00 0.01
CA PRO A 142 8.69 6.44 -1.18
C PRO A 142 7.81 7.34 -2.06
N PRO A 143 8.40 8.15 -2.96
CA PRO A 143 7.66 8.98 -3.89
C PRO A 143 6.72 8.18 -4.80
N VAL A 144 5.57 8.79 -5.15
CA VAL A 144 4.47 8.17 -5.90
C VAL A 144 4.36 8.75 -7.30
N VAL A 145 4.17 7.88 -8.29
CA VAL A 145 3.84 8.22 -9.67
C VAL A 145 2.32 8.18 -9.83
N LEU A 146 1.67 9.34 -9.72
CA LEU A 146 0.20 9.42 -9.62
C LEU A 146 -0.53 8.91 -10.87
N ASP A 147 -0.02 9.20 -12.06
CA ASP A 147 -0.61 8.75 -13.32
C ASP A 147 -0.45 7.24 -13.58
N ALA A 148 0.43 6.57 -12.83
CA ALA A 148 0.62 5.12 -12.84
C ALA A 148 0.05 4.42 -11.59
N THR A 149 -0.63 5.16 -10.69
CA THR A 149 -1.26 4.64 -9.48
C THR A 149 -2.75 4.47 -9.70
N HIS A 150 -3.27 3.26 -9.42
CA HIS A 150 -4.67 2.91 -9.65
C HIS A 150 -5.59 3.41 -8.51
N PRO A 151 -6.85 3.80 -8.78
CA PRO A 151 -7.78 4.33 -7.76
C PRO A 151 -8.05 3.41 -6.57
N ALA A 152 -7.83 2.10 -6.70
CA ALA A 152 -7.97 1.17 -5.59
C ALA A 152 -7.00 1.47 -4.42
N ALA A 153 -5.96 2.27 -4.63
CA ALA A 153 -5.07 2.77 -3.56
C ALA A 153 -5.85 3.55 -2.50
N LEU A 154 -6.92 4.25 -2.90
CA LEU A 154 -7.74 5.07 -2.01
C LEU A 154 -8.57 4.26 -0.98
N ARG A 155 -8.49 2.93 -1.03
CA ARG A 155 -9.03 2.05 0.03
C ARG A 155 -8.13 2.01 1.27
N SER A 156 -6.84 2.28 1.10
CA SER A 156 -5.84 2.20 2.17
C SER A 156 -5.24 3.57 2.53
N THR A 157 -5.29 4.53 1.62
CA THR A 157 -4.73 5.87 1.81
C THR A 157 -5.65 6.95 1.26
N THR A 158 -5.24 8.21 1.31
CA THR A 158 -6.01 9.35 0.78
C THR A 158 -5.33 9.98 -0.43
N MET A 159 -6.12 10.66 -1.28
CA MET A 159 -5.55 11.41 -2.41
C MET A 159 -4.54 12.46 -1.93
N ALA A 160 -4.85 13.19 -0.87
CA ALA A 160 -3.96 14.19 -0.29
C ALA A 160 -2.60 13.59 0.16
N ALA A 161 -2.62 12.36 0.72
CA ALA A 161 -1.39 11.67 1.09
C ALA A 161 -0.55 11.29 -0.13
N LEU A 162 -1.18 10.78 -1.19
CA LEU A 162 -0.51 10.45 -2.45
C LEU A 162 0.08 11.70 -3.11
N GLU A 163 -0.67 12.79 -3.17
CA GLU A 163 -0.21 14.08 -3.74
C GLU A 163 0.97 14.67 -2.98
N ALA A 164 0.94 14.59 -1.64
CA ALA A 164 2.04 15.07 -0.80
C ALA A 164 3.36 14.32 -1.05
N HIS A 165 3.27 13.09 -1.55
CA HIS A 165 4.41 12.23 -1.90
C HIS A 165 4.62 12.08 -3.41
N ALA A 166 3.93 12.86 -4.24
CA ALA A 166 4.08 12.75 -5.68
C ALA A 166 5.54 13.00 -6.13
N VAL A 167 6.01 12.18 -7.07
CA VAL A 167 7.30 12.42 -7.73
C VAL A 167 7.32 13.85 -8.28
N ARG A 168 8.27 14.64 -7.84
CA ARG A 168 8.46 16.01 -8.33
C ARG A 168 9.20 15.93 -9.65
N THR A 169 8.49 16.15 -10.75
CA THR A 169 9.18 16.46 -12.01
C THR A 169 9.94 17.76 -11.79
N ALA A 170 11.27 17.69 -11.94
CA ALA A 170 12.07 18.90 -11.97
C ALA A 170 11.56 19.80 -13.13
N PRO A 171 11.47 21.13 -12.92
CA PRO A 171 11.04 22.08 -13.95
C PRO A 171 12.00 22.11 -15.13
#